data_e48d484a5a2671240e121c1f7b17d750
#
_entry.id   e48d484a5a2671240e121c1f7b17d750
#
_cell.length_a   1.000
_cell.length_b   1.000
_cell.length_c   1.000
_cell.angle_alpha   90.00
_cell.angle_beta   90.00
_cell.angle_gamma   90.00
#
_symmetry.space_group_name_H-M   'P 1'
#
loop_
_entity.id
_entity.type
_entity.pdbx_description
1 polymer ?
#
loop_
_entity_poly.entity_id
_entity_poly.type
_entity_poly.pdbx_seq_one_letter_code
_entity_poly.pdbx_strand_id
1 'polypeptide(L)'
;MSKRLYIFIPILFVLASLSLTTCFLDADSDANGGVVITFDDCYISNWVWADSVLNDVDWKATFCVSGPQVLTDAQFDALRDLKVGGHEIAGHGVAHRNAVDYVAEYGLDAYLNDEILPMLDVMKNENIKPKSFAYPYGTHSEEIDDTLMTYFKVLRSTTYTWLAPEEQSCYYENDPVVNGLGIDGSASERRTNYFLGLLEYARDNHKIVILYSHRPVAEVTGSNQTDIQTLTAICDYVRMNNMRFYTLSELNEKESSKIIHYNQSR
;
A
#
# COMPACT_ATOMS: atom_id res chain seq x y z
N MET A 1 47.81 -67.67 34.63
CA MET A 1 47.93 -66.49 33.74
C MET A 1 46.73 -66.45 32.85
N SER A 2 45.72 -65.60 33.18
CA SER A 2 44.46 -65.47 32.43
C SER A 2 44.58 -64.25 31.52
N LYS A 3 44.46 -64.49 30.19
CA LYS A 3 44.44 -63.43 29.18
C LYS A 3 43.00 -62.93 29.04
N ARG A 4 42.73 -61.69 29.42
CA ARG A 4 41.44 -61.00 29.14
C ARG A 4 41.48 -60.51 27.70
N LEU A 5 40.51 -60.97 26.91
CA LEU A 5 40.23 -60.54 25.55
C LEU A 5 39.30 -59.31 25.63
N TYR A 6 39.78 -58.14 25.16
CA TYR A 6 38.94 -56.96 24.98
C TYR A 6 38.32 -56.95 23.61
N ILE A 7 36.98 -57.08 23.58
CA ILE A 7 36.21 -56.92 22.34
C ILE A 7 35.90 -55.42 22.18
N PHE A 8 36.48 -54.79 21.14
CA PHE A 8 36.13 -53.45 20.71
C PHE A 8 34.89 -53.52 19.85
N ILE A 9 33.76 -52.94 20.31
CA ILE A 9 32.57 -52.73 19.50
C ILE A 9 32.65 -51.32 18.92
N PRO A 10 32.70 -51.14 17.58
CA PRO A 10 32.62 -49.80 17.01
C PRO A 10 31.18 -49.28 17.12
N ILE A 11 31.00 -48.17 17.86
CA ILE A 11 29.74 -47.41 17.87
C ILE A 11 29.64 -46.64 16.57
N LEU A 12 28.76 -47.12 15.67
CA LEU A 12 28.41 -46.42 14.42
C LEU A 12 27.48 -45.27 14.74
N PHE A 13 28.01 -44.03 14.76
CA PHE A 13 27.19 -42.82 14.83
C PHE A 13 26.50 -42.63 13.48
N VAL A 14 25.21 -42.95 13.40
CA VAL A 14 24.34 -42.55 12.30
C VAL A 14 23.92 -41.11 12.54
N LEU A 15 24.56 -40.17 11.89
CA LEU A 15 24.11 -38.77 11.80
C LEU A 15 22.86 -38.76 10.89
N ALA A 16 21.69 -38.80 11.50
CA ALA A 16 20.44 -38.45 10.83
C ALA A 16 20.41 -36.92 10.59
N SER A 17 20.76 -36.53 9.38
CA SER A 17 20.54 -35.16 8.90
C SER A 17 19.02 -34.95 8.77
N LEU A 18 18.38 -34.33 9.77
CA LEU A 18 17.04 -33.79 9.63
C LEU A 18 17.13 -32.60 8.67
N SER A 19 16.82 -32.82 7.41
CA SER A 19 16.53 -31.75 6.47
C SER A 19 15.21 -31.11 6.90
N LEU A 20 15.27 -30.01 7.66
CA LEU A 20 14.13 -29.11 7.81
C LEU A 20 13.89 -28.47 6.43
N THR A 21 13.04 -29.12 5.63
CA THR A 21 12.41 -28.45 4.50
C THR A 21 11.41 -27.46 5.11
N THR A 22 11.86 -26.21 5.31
CA THR A 22 10.94 -25.11 5.55
C THR A 22 10.11 -24.98 4.28
N CYS A 23 8.90 -25.52 4.28
CA CYS A 23 7.87 -25.13 3.35
C CYS A 23 7.61 -23.64 3.62
N PHE A 24 8.23 -22.76 2.86
CA PHE A 24 7.68 -21.43 2.64
C PHE A 24 6.39 -21.68 1.88
N LEU A 25 5.28 -21.78 2.61
CA LEU A 25 3.97 -21.64 2.02
C LEU A 25 3.96 -20.21 1.45
N ASP A 26 3.88 -20.11 0.12
CA ASP A 26 3.59 -18.85 -0.54
C ASP A 26 2.23 -18.38 0.00
N ALA A 27 2.27 -17.50 1.00
CA ALA A 27 1.07 -16.91 1.60
C ALA A 27 0.23 -16.13 0.57
N ASP A 28 0.76 -15.96 -0.63
CA ASP A 28 0.15 -15.22 -1.74
C ASP A 28 -0.77 -16.09 -2.62
N SER A 29 -0.66 -17.43 -2.57
CA SER A 29 -1.44 -18.32 -3.45
C SER A 29 -2.89 -18.54 -2.99
N ASP A 30 -3.20 -18.26 -1.72
CA ASP A 30 -4.48 -18.58 -1.11
C ASP A 30 -5.34 -17.34 -0.74
N ALA A 31 -4.87 -16.13 -1.03
CA ALA A 31 -5.63 -14.92 -0.74
C ALA A 31 -6.76 -14.70 -1.77
N ASN A 32 -7.95 -14.41 -1.27
CA ASN A 32 -9.16 -14.14 -2.06
C ASN A 32 -9.21 -12.68 -2.53
N GLY A 33 -8.24 -12.24 -3.38
CA GLY A 33 -8.15 -10.83 -3.77
C GLY A 33 -7.59 -9.94 -2.67
N GLY A 34 -7.77 -8.61 -2.76
CA GLY A 34 -7.20 -7.71 -1.79
C GLY A 34 -7.68 -6.26 -1.86
N VAL A 35 -7.07 -5.44 -1.01
CA VAL A 35 -7.33 -4.00 -0.95
C VAL A 35 -6.04 -3.22 -0.80
N VAL A 36 -5.96 -2.07 -1.47
CA VAL A 36 -5.04 -0.98 -1.17
C VAL A 36 -5.84 0.14 -0.53
N ILE A 37 -5.42 0.63 0.63
CA ILE A 37 -6.00 1.81 1.27
C ILE A 37 -4.92 2.88 1.31
N THR A 38 -5.21 4.06 0.76
CA THR A 38 -4.27 5.19 0.76
C THR A 38 -4.85 6.38 1.52
N PHE A 39 -3.98 7.18 2.10
CA PHE A 39 -4.34 8.41 2.79
C PHE A 39 -3.51 9.56 2.25
N ASP A 40 -4.15 10.66 1.89
CA ASP A 40 -3.53 11.81 1.24
C ASP A 40 -3.28 12.97 2.20
N ASP A 41 -2.46 13.92 1.77
CA ASP A 41 -2.08 15.15 2.44
C ASP A 41 -1.02 14.98 3.55
N CYS A 42 -1.30 15.46 4.77
CA CYS A 42 -0.34 15.44 5.89
C CYS A 42 -1.04 15.30 7.26
N TYR A 43 -2.11 14.54 7.35
CA TYR A 43 -2.87 14.32 8.60
C TYR A 43 -2.21 13.27 9.51
N ILE A 44 -0.90 13.35 9.70
CA ILE A 44 -0.05 12.32 10.32
C ILE A 44 -0.56 11.86 11.69
N SER A 45 -0.97 12.81 12.56
CA SER A 45 -1.51 12.45 13.89
C SER A 45 -2.79 11.63 13.82
N ASN A 46 -3.63 11.88 12.80
CA ASN A 46 -4.85 11.10 12.57
C ASN A 46 -4.53 9.72 11.98
N TRP A 47 -3.49 9.61 11.15
CA TRP A 47 -3.03 8.33 10.62
C TRP A 47 -2.48 7.43 11.71
N VAL A 48 -1.62 7.98 12.60
CA VAL A 48 -1.12 7.25 13.80
C VAL A 48 -2.26 6.82 14.73
N TRP A 49 -3.27 7.71 14.93
CA TRP A 49 -4.44 7.35 15.72
C TRP A 49 -5.24 6.22 15.07
N ALA A 50 -5.50 6.28 13.76
CA ALA A 50 -6.21 5.21 13.05
C ALA A 50 -5.44 3.88 13.11
N ASP A 51 -4.11 3.94 12.96
CA ASP A 51 -3.25 2.77 13.10
C ASP A 51 -3.40 2.14 14.49
N SER A 52 -3.42 2.94 15.54
CA SER A 52 -3.64 2.46 16.90
C SER A 52 -5.02 1.83 17.11
N VAL A 53 -6.07 2.31 16.43
CA VAL A 53 -7.43 1.76 16.49
C VAL A 53 -7.54 0.43 15.73
N LEU A 54 -6.80 0.29 14.63
CA LEU A 54 -6.86 -0.87 13.73
C LEU A 54 -5.73 -1.89 14.00
N ASN A 55 -4.97 -1.71 15.06
CA ASN A 55 -3.81 -2.54 15.39
C ASN A 55 -4.09 -4.05 15.44
N ASP A 56 -5.31 -4.45 15.83
CA ASP A 56 -5.67 -5.87 15.98
C ASP A 56 -6.00 -6.59 14.66
N VAL A 57 -6.02 -5.86 13.53
CA VAL A 57 -6.41 -6.45 12.22
C VAL A 57 -5.25 -6.67 11.24
N ASP A 58 -4.01 -6.39 11.65
CA ASP A 58 -2.79 -6.55 10.83
C ASP A 58 -2.94 -5.89 9.44
N TRP A 59 -3.49 -4.66 9.45
CA TRP A 59 -3.77 -3.91 8.23
C TRP A 59 -2.54 -3.22 7.66
N LYS A 60 -2.57 -2.90 6.37
CA LYS A 60 -1.57 -2.07 5.71
C LYS A 60 -2.24 -0.91 4.98
N ALA A 61 -1.54 0.21 4.91
CA ALA A 61 -1.94 1.38 4.15
C ALA A 61 -0.75 2.05 3.48
N THR A 62 -1.02 2.95 2.53
CA THR A 62 -0.02 3.86 1.95
C THR A 62 -0.37 5.29 2.35
N PHE A 63 0.53 5.97 3.02
CA PHE A 63 0.39 7.37 3.42
C PHE A 63 1.12 8.27 2.42
N CYS A 64 0.36 8.99 1.61
CA CYS A 64 0.83 9.86 0.54
C CYS A 64 1.04 11.28 1.09
N VAL A 65 2.29 11.62 1.36
CA VAL A 65 2.65 12.85 2.10
C VAL A 65 2.85 14.02 1.16
N SER A 66 2.07 15.10 1.34
CA SER A 66 2.29 16.40 0.71
C SER A 66 3.06 17.33 1.64
N GLY A 67 3.81 18.28 1.05
CA GLY A 67 4.52 19.34 1.77
C GLY A 67 5.53 18.86 2.81
N PRO A 68 6.38 17.85 2.55
CA PRO A 68 7.30 17.34 3.57
C PRO A 68 8.28 18.39 4.09
N GLN A 69 8.48 19.51 3.38
CA GLN A 69 9.37 20.61 3.77
C GLN A 69 8.94 21.34 5.05
N VAL A 70 7.66 21.25 5.44
CA VAL A 70 7.12 21.93 6.62
C VAL A 70 6.84 20.99 7.78
N LEU A 71 7.15 19.69 7.63
CA LEU A 71 7.00 18.72 8.70
C LEU A 71 8.07 18.90 9.77
N THR A 72 7.70 18.63 11.00
CA THR A 72 8.61 18.61 12.15
C THR A 72 9.32 17.26 12.27
N ASP A 73 10.45 17.21 13.00
CA ASP A 73 11.16 15.96 13.29
C ASP A 73 10.23 14.91 13.91
N ALA A 74 9.34 15.32 14.84
CA ALA A 74 8.38 14.42 15.48
C ALA A 74 7.37 13.83 14.48
N GLN A 75 6.99 14.56 13.43
CA GLN A 75 6.13 14.04 12.38
C GLN A 75 6.88 13.05 11.47
N PHE A 76 8.15 13.32 11.19
CA PHE A 76 8.98 12.36 10.47
C PHE A 76 9.25 11.09 11.30
N ASP A 77 9.45 11.20 12.62
CA ASP A 77 9.54 10.04 13.51
C ASP A 77 8.26 9.19 13.41
N ALA A 78 7.09 9.81 13.50
CA ALA A 78 5.81 9.13 13.37
C ALA A 78 5.63 8.43 12.00
N LEU A 79 6.05 9.07 10.89
CA LEU A 79 6.05 8.43 9.57
C LEU A 79 7.00 7.23 9.50
N ARG A 80 8.17 7.31 10.13
CA ARG A 80 9.10 6.18 10.22
C ARG A 80 8.53 5.02 11.05
N ASP A 81 7.84 5.33 12.14
CA ASP A 81 7.17 4.31 12.98
C ASP A 81 6.04 3.61 12.19
N LEU A 82 5.20 4.34 11.47
CA LEU A 82 4.20 3.75 10.57
C LEU A 82 4.85 2.85 9.51
N LYS A 83 5.99 3.27 8.94
CA LYS A 83 6.74 2.43 7.98
C LYS A 83 7.29 1.16 8.62
N VAL A 84 7.79 1.21 9.85
CA VAL A 84 8.24 0.03 10.61
C VAL A 84 7.06 -0.90 10.91
N GLY A 85 5.85 -0.34 11.13
CA GLY A 85 4.60 -1.07 11.27
C GLY A 85 4.12 -1.80 10.02
N GLY A 86 4.80 -1.62 8.87
CA GLY A 86 4.46 -2.32 7.61
C GLY A 86 3.69 -1.48 6.60
N HIS A 87 3.44 -0.21 6.90
CA HIS A 87 2.83 0.72 5.96
C HIS A 87 3.84 1.28 4.96
N GLU A 88 3.35 1.83 3.86
CA GLU A 88 4.16 2.58 2.91
C GLU A 88 4.03 4.09 3.14
N ILE A 89 5.14 4.83 2.99
CA ILE A 89 5.14 6.28 2.91
C ILE A 89 5.45 6.67 1.47
N ALA A 90 4.48 7.26 0.80
CA ALA A 90 4.50 7.66 -0.61
C ALA A 90 4.56 9.19 -0.76
N GLY A 91 4.79 9.67 -1.98
CA GLY A 91 4.81 11.09 -2.30
C GLY A 91 3.44 11.64 -2.70
N HIS A 92 3.19 12.93 -2.40
CA HIS A 92 1.99 13.67 -2.80
C HIS A 92 2.28 15.14 -3.15
N GLY A 93 3.49 15.44 -3.62
CA GLY A 93 3.94 16.77 -4.02
C GLY A 93 4.38 17.68 -2.88
N VAL A 94 4.91 18.84 -3.25
CA VAL A 94 5.37 19.90 -2.33
C VAL A 94 4.24 20.84 -1.93
N ALA A 95 3.58 21.44 -2.91
CA ALA A 95 2.55 22.47 -2.74
C ALA A 95 1.17 21.98 -3.18
N HIS A 96 1.01 20.67 -3.35
CA HIS A 96 -0.25 20.02 -3.73
C HIS A 96 -0.83 20.61 -5.03
N ARG A 97 0.02 20.78 -6.07
CA ARG A 97 -0.37 21.34 -7.36
C ARG A 97 -1.11 20.31 -8.21
N ASN A 98 -2.15 20.78 -8.93
CA ASN A 98 -2.74 20.01 -10.01
C ASN A 98 -1.69 19.82 -11.12
N ALA A 99 -1.29 18.60 -11.39
CA ALA A 99 -0.18 18.32 -12.30
C ALA A 99 -0.45 18.82 -13.72
N VAL A 100 -1.65 18.56 -14.26
CA VAL A 100 -2.03 18.95 -15.63
C VAL A 100 -2.07 20.47 -15.77
N ASP A 101 -2.72 21.16 -14.85
CA ASP A 101 -2.83 22.62 -14.89
C ASP A 101 -1.46 23.30 -14.74
N TYR A 102 -0.62 22.76 -13.84
CA TYR A 102 0.72 23.30 -13.61
C TYR A 102 1.64 23.10 -14.81
N VAL A 103 1.63 21.91 -15.39
CA VAL A 103 2.42 21.60 -16.60
C VAL A 103 1.94 22.43 -17.79
N ALA A 104 0.64 22.65 -17.93
CA ALA A 104 0.10 23.50 -19.01
C ALA A 104 0.55 24.96 -18.91
N GLU A 105 0.75 25.47 -17.69
CA GLU A 105 1.15 26.87 -17.46
C GLU A 105 2.68 27.07 -17.45
N TYR A 106 3.43 26.14 -16.82
CA TYR A 106 4.87 26.31 -16.52
C TYR A 106 5.77 25.27 -17.17
N GLY A 107 5.20 24.22 -17.73
CA GLY A 107 5.95 23.11 -18.33
C GLY A 107 6.31 21.99 -17.37
N LEU A 108 6.62 20.83 -17.94
CA LEU A 108 6.92 19.60 -17.19
C LEU A 108 8.19 19.71 -16.33
N ASP A 109 9.24 20.36 -16.86
CA ASP A 109 10.48 20.58 -16.11
C ASP A 109 10.23 21.42 -14.83
N ALA A 110 9.35 22.43 -14.92
CA ALA A 110 8.98 23.22 -13.75
C ALA A 110 8.22 22.37 -12.74
N TYR A 111 7.27 21.53 -13.16
CA TYR A 111 6.56 20.63 -12.26
C TYR A 111 7.52 19.67 -11.53
N LEU A 112 8.49 19.10 -12.24
CA LEU A 112 9.51 18.26 -11.62
C LEU A 112 10.35 19.03 -10.60
N ASN A 113 10.82 20.22 -10.94
CA ASN A 113 11.71 21.02 -10.11
C ASN A 113 10.99 21.62 -8.88
N ASP A 114 9.69 21.88 -8.96
CA ASP A 114 8.93 22.57 -7.91
C ASP A 114 8.14 21.59 -7.02
N GLU A 115 7.64 20.47 -7.56
CA GLU A 115 6.76 19.54 -6.84
C GLU A 115 7.39 18.18 -6.53
N ILE A 116 8.25 17.65 -7.39
CA ILE A 116 8.70 16.26 -7.28
C ILE A 116 10.10 16.16 -6.66
N LEU A 117 11.10 16.78 -7.27
CA LEU A 117 12.49 16.64 -6.83
C LEU A 117 12.74 17.18 -5.41
N PRO A 118 12.20 18.36 -5.01
CA PRO A 118 12.38 18.85 -3.65
C PRO A 118 11.66 17.97 -2.60
N MET A 119 10.49 17.40 -2.93
CA MET A 119 9.81 16.43 -2.07
C MET A 119 10.69 15.19 -1.86
N LEU A 120 11.23 14.61 -2.94
CA LEU A 120 12.10 13.43 -2.87
C LEU A 120 13.37 13.70 -2.06
N ASP A 121 13.98 14.87 -2.22
CA ASP A 121 15.20 15.25 -1.51
C ASP A 121 14.95 15.38 0.00
N VAL A 122 13.87 16.03 0.42
CA VAL A 122 13.51 16.13 1.84
C VAL A 122 13.23 14.74 2.42
N MET A 123 12.37 13.96 1.78
CA MET A 123 12.02 12.62 2.27
C MET A 123 13.24 11.68 2.32
N LYS A 124 14.15 11.79 1.36
CA LYS A 124 15.41 11.01 1.35
C LYS A 124 16.32 11.37 2.54
N ASN A 125 16.42 12.66 2.87
CA ASN A 125 17.22 13.12 4.02
C ASN A 125 16.65 12.59 5.34
N GLU A 126 15.33 12.31 5.38
CA GLU A 126 14.63 11.71 6.50
C GLU A 126 14.56 10.17 6.44
N ASN A 127 15.40 9.54 5.60
CA ASN A 127 15.44 8.07 5.38
C ASN A 127 14.13 7.47 4.87
N ILE A 128 13.29 8.26 4.23
CA ILE A 128 12.08 7.83 3.52
C ILE A 128 12.37 7.88 2.03
N LYS A 129 12.15 6.76 1.34
CA LYS A 129 12.31 6.64 -0.12
C LYS A 129 10.97 6.25 -0.73
N PRO A 130 10.16 7.22 -1.16
CA PRO A 130 8.88 6.93 -1.80
C PRO A 130 9.07 6.04 -3.03
N LYS A 131 8.26 5.00 -3.14
CA LYS A 131 8.21 4.13 -4.33
C LYS A 131 6.97 4.41 -5.17
N SER A 132 5.98 5.08 -4.59
CA SER A 132 4.72 5.43 -5.21
C SER A 132 4.44 6.92 -5.07
N PHE A 133 3.59 7.43 -5.95
CA PHE A 133 3.13 8.82 -5.93
C PHE A 133 1.63 8.87 -6.16
N ALA A 134 0.93 9.66 -5.35
CA ALA A 134 -0.47 9.99 -5.57
C ALA A 134 -0.55 11.39 -6.18
N TYR A 135 -1.29 11.53 -7.28
CA TYR A 135 -1.51 12.84 -7.89
C TYR A 135 -2.45 13.69 -7.04
N PRO A 136 -2.05 14.91 -6.64
CA PRO A 136 -3.00 15.88 -6.11
C PRO A 136 -4.19 16.05 -7.07
N TYR A 137 -5.41 16.03 -6.53
CA TYR A 137 -6.67 16.06 -7.29
C TYR A 137 -6.88 14.87 -8.26
N GLY A 138 -5.96 13.90 -8.32
CA GLY A 138 -6.01 12.76 -9.24
C GLY A 138 -5.76 13.13 -10.70
N THR A 139 -5.36 14.35 -11.02
CA THR A 139 -5.16 14.80 -12.42
C THR A 139 -3.79 14.40 -12.94
N HIS A 140 -3.77 13.78 -14.12
CA HIS A 140 -2.56 13.29 -14.77
C HIS A 140 -2.69 13.30 -16.28
N SER A 141 -1.61 13.06 -16.99
CA SER A 141 -1.55 12.83 -18.45
C SER A 141 -0.46 11.82 -18.76
N GLU A 142 -0.54 11.17 -19.92
CA GLU A 142 0.45 10.17 -20.37
C GLU A 142 1.89 10.73 -20.33
N GLU A 143 2.11 11.98 -20.78
CA GLU A 143 3.42 12.62 -20.73
C GLU A 143 3.97 12.78 -19.30
N ILE A 144 3.08 13.14 -18.35
CA ILE A 144 3.45 13.29 -16.94
C ILE A 144 3.70 11.91 -16.33
N ASP A 145 2.86 10.93 -16.63
CA ASP A 145 2.97 9.55 -16.16
C ASP A 145 4.31 8.94 -16.59
N ASP A 146 4.65 9.00 -17.89
CA ASP A 146 5.92 8.49 -18.43
C ASP A 146 7.13 9.09 -17.71
N THR A 147 7.06 10.38 -17.41
CA THR A 147 8.13 11.07 -16.70
C THR A 147 8.22 10.64 -15.24
N LEU A 148 7.10 10.61 -14.52
CA LEU A 148 7.07 10.23 -13.09
C LEU A 148 7.37 8.76 -12.86
N MET A 149 7.08 7.87 -13.82
CA MET A 149 7.47 6.47 -13.77
C MET A 149 8.99 6.24 -13.76
N THR A 150 9.80 7.27 -14.08
CA THR A 150 11.25 7.21 -13.90
C THR A 150 11.68 7.34 -12.44
N TYR A 151 10.82 7.86 -11.58
CA TYR A 151 11.03 8.07 -10.14
C TYR A 151 10.25 7.10 -9.26
N PHE A 152 9.06 6.70 -9.72
CA PHE A 152 8.11 5.89 -8.94
C PHE A 152 7.75 4.60 -9.66
N LYS A 153 7.30 3.60 -8.91
CA LYS A 153 6.85 2.30 -9.44
C LYS A 153 5.36 2.28 -9.74
N VAL A 154 4.57 3.06 -8.98
CA VAL A 154 3.12 3.14 -9.08
C VAL A 154 2.69 4.58 -8.91
N LEU A 155 1.80 5.03 -9.79
CA LEU A 155 1.16 6.34 -9.76
C LEU A 155 -0.33 6.15 -9.49
N ARG A 156 -0.92 6.92 -8.57
CA ARG A 156 -2.33 6.82 -8.21
C ARG A 156 -3.07 8.10 -8.61
N SER A 157 -4.02 7.93 -9.51
CA SER A 157 -5.09 8.86 -9.85
C SER A 157 -6.36 8.58 -9.02
N THR A 158 -7.45 9.26 -9.28
CA THR A 158 -8.71 9.09 -8.55
C THR A 158 -9.88 8.84 -9.49
N THR A 159 -10.89 8.10 -9.00
CA THR A 159 -12.21 8.03 -9.61
C THR A 159 -13.27 8.46 -8.58
N TYR A 160 -14.35 9.09 -9.04
CA TYR A 160 -15.33 9.72 -8.15
C TYR A 160 -16.75 9.19 -8.33
N THR A 161 -16.98 8.32 -9.31
CA THR A 161 -18.32 7.90 -9.68
C THR A 161 -18.73 6.64 -8.91
N TRP A 162 -19.89 6.65 -8.29
CA TRP A 162 -20.47 5.49 -7.62
C TRP A 162 -21.22 4.62 -8.65
N LEU A 163 -20.47 3.81 -9.36
CA LEU A 163 -20.96 2.82 -10.32
C LEU A 163 -21.26 1.49 -9.61
N ALA A 164 -21.90 0.56 -10.30
CA ALA A 164 -21.97 -0.81 -9.83
C ALA A 164 -20.55 -1.39 -9.65
N PRO A 165 -20.31 -2.30 -8.67
CA PRO A 165 -18.96 -2.81 -8.39
C PRO A 165 -18.22 -3.32 -9.63
N GLU A 166 -18.91 -4.01 -10.55
CA GLU A 166 -18.35 -4.55 -11.78
C GLU A 166 -17.97 -3.50 -12.83
N GLU A 167 -18.50 -2.28 -12.71
CA GLU A 167 -18.26 -1.16 -13.64
C GLU A 167 -17.20 -0.18 -13.11
N GLN A 168 -16.70 -0.39 -11.88
CA GLN A 168 -15.73 0.50 -11.27
C GLN A 168 -14.34 0.36 -11.86
N SER A 169 -13.64 1.50 -12.00
CA SER A 169 -12.24 1.57 -12.46
C SER A 169 -11.20 1.51 -11.33
N CYS A 170 -11.64 1.27 -10.09
CA CYS A 170 -10.75 1.26 -8.92
C CYS A 170 -10.13 -0.10 -8.62
N TYR A 171 -10.08 -1.01 -9.57
CA TYR A 171 -9.40 -2.29 -9.43
C TYR A 171 -8.06 -2.27 -10.15
N TYR A 172 -7.08 -2.95 -9.56
CA TYR A 172 -5.77 -3.12 -10.18
C TYR A 172 -5.84 -4.06 -11.39
N GLU A 173 -5.46 -3.57 -12.55
CA GLU A 173 -5.49 -4.29 -13.84
C GLU A 173 -4.09 -4.51 -14.44
N ASN A 174 -3.07 -4.62 -13.59
CA ASN A 174 -1.65 -4.72 -13.95
C ASN A 174 -1.11 -3.47 -14.70
N ASP A 175 -1.70 -2.32 -14.45
CA ASP A 175 -1.22 -1.02 -14.92
C ASP A 175 -0.54 -0.31 -13.73
N PRO A 176 0.67 0.25 -13.90
CA PRO A 176 1.31 1.02 -12.84
C PRO A 176 0.63 2.37 -12.56
N VAL A 177 -0.25 2.86 -13.44
CA VAL A 177 -1.11 4.02 -13.19
C VAL A 177 -2.49 3.52 -12.78
N VAL A 178 -2.84 3.72 -11.51
CA VAL A 178 -4.05 3.15 -10.89
C VAL A 178 -5.04 4.22 -10.46
N ASN A 179 -6.32 3.86 -10.38
CA ASN A 179 -7.38 4.74 -9.89
C ASN A 179 -7.85 4.33 -8.50
N GLY A 180 -7.82 5.27 -7.55
CA GLY A 180 -8.42 5.08 -6.23
C GLY A 180 -9.84 5.62 -6.16
N LEU A 181 -10.75 4.94 -5.46
CA LEU A 181 -12.09 5.45 -5.15
C LEU A 181 -12.13 6.05 -3.75
N GLY A 182 -12.70 7.26 -3.62
CA GLY A 182 -12.74 8.00 -2.35
C GLY A 182 -13.71 7.40 -1.34
N ILE A 183 -13.25 7.22 -0.10
CA ILE A 183 -14.06 6.73 1.02
C ILE A 183 -14.37 7.79 2.08
N ASP A 184 -14.01 9.04 1.88
CA ASP A 184 -14.32 10.13 2.81
C ASP A 184 -15.83 10.31 3.01
N GLY A 185 -16.21 10.62 4.23
CA GLY A 185 -17.58 10.91 4.65
C GLY A 185 -17.99 10.15 5.91
N SER A 186 -19.15 10.52 6.45
CA SER A 186 -19.73 9.88 7.63
C SER A 186 -20.10 8.43 7.34
N ALA A 187 -19.96 7.57 8.34
CA ALA A 187 -20.47 6.22 8.27
C ALA A 187 -21.99 6.25 8.07
N SER A 188 -22.47 5.43 7.15
CA SER A 188 -23.89 5.14 6.96
C SER A 188 -24.00 3.75 6.37
N GLU A 189 -25.08 3.05 6.68
CA GLU A 189 -25.33 1.71 6.17
C GLU A 189 -25.18 1.63 4.63
N ARG A 190 -25.76 2.60 3.91
CA ARG A 190 -25.68 2.65 2.43
C ARG A 190 -24.24 2.79 1.93
N ARG A 191 -23.42 3.67 2.56
CA ARG A 191 -22.02 3.88 2.13
C ARG A 191 -21.17 2.68 2.47
N THR A 192 -21.28 2.19 3.71
CA THR A 192 -20.53 1.03 4.16
C THR A 192 -20.85 -0.18 3.30
N ASN A 193 -22.12 -0.47 3.04
CA ASN A 193 -22.54 -1.58 2.18
C ASN A 193 -22.00 -1.43 0.75
N TYR A 194 -21.90 -0.22 0.22
CA TYR A 194 -21.31 0.00 -1.09
C TYR A 194 -19.83 -0.39 -1.13
N PHE A 195 -19.04 0.04 -0.15
CA PHE A 195 -17.61 -0.31 -0.08
C PHE A 195 -17.41 -1.82 0.17
N LEU A 196 -18.24 -2.42 1.02
CA LEU A 196 -18.24 -3.87 1.21
C LEU A 196 -18.59 -4.63 -0.08
N GLY A 197 -19.51 -4.11 -0.89
CA GLY A 197 -19.84 -4.65 -2.22
C GLY A 197 -18.65 -4.61 -3.19
N LEU A 198 -17.82 -3.56 -3.16
CA LEU A 198 -16.57 -3.51 -3.94
C LEU A 198 -15.57 -4.58 -3.49
N LEU A 199 -15.44 -4.77 -2.18
CA LEU A 199 -14.58 -5.82 -1.61
C LEU A 199 -15.10 -7.22 -1.94
N GLU A 200 -16.42 -7.42 -1.91
CA GLU A 200 -17.06 -8.68 -2.31
C GLU A 200 -16.75 -9.01 -3.77
N TYR A 201 -16.94 -8.04 -4.66
CA TYR A 201 -16.59 -8.21 -6.07
C TYR A 201 -15.09 -8.49 -6.27
N ALA A 202 -14.22 -7.78 -5.53
CA ALA A 202 -12.78 -8.00 -5.58
C ALA A 202 -12.40 -9.41 -5.11
N ARG A 203 -13.00 -9.89 -4.01
CA ARG A 203 -12.83 -11.25 -3.49
C ARG A 203 -13.25 -12.30 -4.51
N ASP A 204 -14.45 -12.17 -5.07
CA ASP A 204 -15.05 -13.18 -5.94
C ASP A 204 -14.36 -13.24 -7.31
N ASN A 205 -13.67 -12.18 -7.71
CA ASN A 205 -12.95 -12.08 -8.98
C ASN A 205 -11.43 -12.03 -8.83
N HIS A 206 -10.88 -12.30 -7.63
CA HIS A 206 -9.43 -12.26 -7.31
C HIS A 206 -8.75 -10.95 -7.71
N LYS A 207 -9.47 -9.82 -7.58
CA LYS A 207 -8.98 -8.47 -7.87
C LYS A 207 -8.46 -7.78 -6.61
N ILE A 208 -7.75 -6.67 -6.81
CA ILE A 208 -7.35 -5.77 -5.73
C ILE A 208 -8.08 -4.45 -5.94
N VAL A 209 -8.93 -4.05 -4.99
CA VAL A 209 -9.60 -2.75 -5.01
C VAL A 209 -8.70 -1.69 -4.38
N ILE A 210 -8.72 -0.48 -4.96
CA ILE A 210 -7.90 0.66 -4.50
C ILE A 210 -8.84 1.74 -3.98
N LEU A 211 -8.67 2.07 -2.71
CA LEU A 211 -9.46 3.07 -1.99
C LEU A 211 -8.55 4.21 -1.53
N TYR A 212 -9.05 5.44 -1.53
CA TYR A 212 -8.32 6.56 -0.95
C TYR A 212 -9.17 7.36 0.04
N SER A 213 -8.49 7.97 0.98
CA SER A 213 -9.03 8.79 2.05
C SER A 213 -8.05 9.93 2.34
N HIS A 214 -8.37 10.79 3.30
CA HIS A 214 -7.45 11.81 3.78
C HIS A 214 -7.26 11.71 5.29
N ARG A 215 -8.29 12.09 6.05
CA ARG A 215 -8.22 12.24 7.50
C ARG A 215 -9.18 11.30 8.21
N PRO A 216 -8.71 10.19 8.79
CA PRO A 216 -9.55 9.35 9.64
C PRO A 216 -9.90 10.09 10.95
N VAL A 217 -11.19 10.03 11.33
CA VAL A 217 -11.75 10.70 12.51
C VAL A 217 -12.80 9.83 13.20
N ALA A 218 -13.04 10.09 14.50
CA ALA A 218 -14.09 9.42 15.24
C ALA A 218 -15.50 9.90 14.85
N GLU A 219 -15.61 11.17 14.42
CA GLU A 219 -16.85 11.80 13.94
C GLU A 219 -16.52 12.76 12.81
N VAL A 220 -17.23 12.62 11.69
CA VAL A 220 -17.04 13.49 10.51
C VAL A 220 -17.75 14.82 10.72
N THR A 221 -16.97 15.90 10.69
CA THR A 221 -17.45 17.28 10.86
C THR A 221 -17.16 18.18 9.66
N GLY A 222 -16.48 17.65 8.63
CA GLY A 222 -16.08 18.40 7.44
C GLY A 222 -15.74 17.52 6.25
N SER A 223 -15.27 18.14 5.18
CA SER A 223 -14.74 17.43 4.00
C SER A 223 -13.40 16.77 4.29
N ASN A 224 -12.98 15.87 3.43
CA ASN A 224 -11.69 15.15 3.51
C ASN A 224 -11.51 14.42 4.86
N GLN A 225 -12.61 13.90 5.41
CA GLN A 225 -12.62 13.12 6.63
C GLN A 225 -13.31 11.78 6.39
N THR A 226 -12.72 10.70 6.89
CA THR A 226 -13.32 9.37 6.87
C THR A 226 -13.68 8.95 8.28
N ASP A 227 -14.93 8.52 8.45
CA ASP A 227 -15.39 7.91 9.70
C ASP A 227 -14.63 6.61 9.97
N ILE A 228 -14.06 6.51 11.15
CA ILE A 228 -13.30 5.31 11.56
C ILE A 228 -14.14 4.05 11.52
N GLN A 229 -15.46 4.12 11.71
CA GLN A 229 -16.34 2.96 11.63
C GLN A 229 -16.40 2.40 10.21
N THR A 230 -16.39 3.26 9.17
CA THR A 230 -16.30 2.82 7.77
C THR A 230 -14.97 2.10 7.51
N LEU A 231 -13.86 2.68 7.98
CA LEU A 231 -12.54 2.08 7.82
C LEU A 231 -12.42 0.74 8.56
N THR A 232 -12.94 0.67 9.80
CA THR A 232 -12.99 -0.59 10.58
C THR A 232 -13.80 -1.67 9.85
N ALA A 233 -14.97 -1.32 9.32
CA ALA A 233 -15.82 -2.27 8.58
C ALA A 233 -15.10 -2.82 7.33
N ILE A 234 -14.36 -1.98 6.60
CA ILE A 234 -13.53 -2.40 5.46
C ILE A 234 -12.43 -3.38 5.92
N CYS A 235 -11.69 -3.01 6.96
CA CYS A 235 -10.60 -3.84 7.48
C CYS A 235 -11.08 -5.18 8.04
N ASP A 236 -12.19 -5.19 8.77
CA ASP A 236 -12.81 -6.40 9.29
C ASP A 236 -13.27 -7.33 8.16
N TYR A 237 -13.88 -6.76 7.10
CA TYR A 237 -14.30 -7.55 5.93
C TYR A 237 -13.11 -8.23 5.26
N VAL A 238 -12.01 -7.50 5.05
CA VAL A 238 -10.78 -8.02 4.44
C VAL A 238 -10.25 -9.21 5.25
N ARG A 239 -10.12 -9.04 6.57
CA ARG A 239 -9.65 -10.09 7.47
C ARG A 239 -10.57 -11.31 7.50
N MET A 240 -11.89 -11.10 7.63
CA MET A 240 -12.88 -12.18 7.76
C MET A 240 -13.04 -13.01 6.48
N ASN A 241 -12.67 -12.46 5.33
CA ASN A 241 -12.81 -13.11 4.02
C ASN A 241 -11.48 -13.59 3.43
N ASN A 242 -10.41 -13.67 4.24
CA ASN A 242 -9.08 -14.10 3.80
C ASN A 242 -8.58 -13.30 2.58
N MET A 243 -8.87 -12.00 2.56
CA MET A 243 -8.31 -11.06 1.59
C MET A 243 -7.01 -10.47 2.14
N ARG A 244 -6.20 -9.85 1.27
CA ARG A 244 -4.92 -9.28 1.66
C ARG A 244 -4.92 -7.75 1.58
N PHE A 245 -4.25 -7.11 2.55
CA PHE A 245 -3.87 -5.71 2.45
C PHE A 245 -2.58 -5.57 1.63
N TYR A 246 -2.58 -4.64 0.70
CA TYR A 246 -1.42 -4.26 -0.09
C TYR A 246 -1.10 -2.79 0.11
N THR A 247 0.17 -2.44 -0.01
CA THR A 247 0.58 -1.05 -0.26
C THR A 247 0.60 -0.78 -1.76
N LEU A 248 0.62 0.49 -2.17
CA LEU A 248 0.69 0.84 -3.60
C LEU A 248 1.91 0.22 -4.29
N SER A 249 3.08 0.29 -3.67
CA SER A 249 4.30 -0.22 -4.29
C SER A 249 4.35 -1.76 -4.40
N GLU A 250 3.58 -2.49 -3.57
CA GLU A 250 3.46 -3.95 -3.66
C GLU A 250 2.69 -4.40 -4.91
N LEU A 251 1.87 -3.54 -5.53
CA LEU A 251 1.13 -3.86 -6.76
C LEU A 251 2.08 -4.25 -7.91
N ASN A 252 3.18 -3.53 -8.08
CA ASN A 252 4.16 -3.78 -9.15
C ASN A 252 5.11 -4.97 -8.84
N GLU A 253 5.25 -5.37 -7.58
CA GLU A 253 6.10 -6.50 -7.21
C GLU A 253 5.49 -7.87 -7.57
N LYS A 254 4.16 -7.94 -7.75
CA LYS A 254 3.45 -9.16 -8.22
C LYS A 254 3.84 -9.57 -9.65
N GLU A 255 4.12 -8.64 -10.54
CA GLU A 255 4.57 -8.97 -11.91
C GLU A 255 5.96 -9.57 -11.94
N SER A 256 6.87 -9.06 -11.12
CA SER A 256 8.25 -9.55 -11.06
C SER A 256 8.32 -11.01 -10.62
N SER A 257 7.45 -11.45 -9.72
CA SER A 257 7.40 -12.84 -9.25
C SER A 257 6.81 -13.79 -10.29
N LYS A 258 5.79 -13.39 -11.05
CA LYS A 258 5.20 -14.21 -12.14
C LYS A 258 6.20 -14.45 -13.29
N ILE A 259 7.00 -13.44 -13.65
CA ILE A 259 8.01 -13.52 -14.72
C ILE A 259 9.15 -14.47 -14.32
N ILE A 260 9.56 -14.48 -13.05
CA ILE A 260 10.60 -15.38 -12.54
C ILE A 260 10.14 -16.85 -12.58
N HIS A 261 8.90 -17.14 -12.18
CA HIS A 261 8.34 -18.50 -12.23
C HIS A 261 8.17 -19.02 -13.66
N TYR A 262 7.76 -18.15 -14.60
CA TYR A 262 7.64 -18.54 -16.02
C TYR A 262 9.01 -18.88 -16.67
N ASN A 263 10.08 -18.18 -16.28
CA ASN A 263 11.44 -18.42 -16.78
C ASN A 263 12.16 -19.61 -16.10
N GLN A 264 11.69 -20.06 -14.93
CA GLN A 264 12.23 -21.25 -14.25
C GLN A 264 11.53 -22.56 -14.65
N SER A 265 10.40 -22.48 -15.34
CA SER A 265 9.63 -23.63 -15.84
C SER A 265 9.90 -23.99 -17.31
N ARG A 266 10.92 -23.39 -17.91
CA ARG A 266 11.46 -23.74 -19.23
C ARG A 266 12.91 -24.21 -19.12
#